data_79885fff5dde542e7d3ba12bbde9c613
#
_entry.id   79885fff5dde542e7d3ba12bbde9c613
#
_cell.length_a   1.000
_cell.length_b   1.000
_cell.length_c   1.000
_cell.angle_alpha   90.00
_cell.angle_beta   90.00
_cell.angle_gamma   90.00
#
_symmetry.space_group_name_H-M   'P 1'
#
loop_
_entity.id
_entity.type
_entity.pdbx_description
1 polymer ?
#
loop_
_entity_poly.entity_id
_entity_poly.type
_entity_poly.pdbx_seq_one_letter_code
_entity_poly.pdbx_strand_id
1 'polypeptide(L)'
;MSQAFAITARILAWTLALALVTLPVVAVLNGWIGAERWPLRVLRINDGLEQVDVARVRETVLPHARRGFFAIDLAQAQRDVARLPWVAGTEVRKRWPDVLEVRVSEHRPFARWGDDRLLSEQGRLFPAAGTTPPDGLPWFDGPEARVPDVVALYNESRALFTAVGDDVERVAVDSRGSWSMRLASGTDVVIGGQQARPRMSVQRAA
;
A
#
# COMPACT_ATOMS: atom_id res chain seq x y z
N MET A 1 -35.40 0.16 58.70
CA MET A 1 -34.34 1.00 58.13
C MET A 1 -33.00 0.28 57.90
N SER A 2 -32.74 -0.89 58.49
CA SER A 2 -31.42 -1.56 58.44
C SER A 2 -31.14 -2.41 57.17
N GLN A 3 -32.17 -3.02 56.54
CA GLN A 3 -31.93 -3.90 55.40
C GLN A 3 -31.62 -3.13 54.10
N ALA A 4 -32.32 -2.03 53.85
CA ALA A 4 -32.05 -1.19 52.69
C ALA A 4 -30.62 -0.58 52.72
N PHE A 5 -30.18 -0.16 53.89
CA PHE A 5 -28.81 0.36 54.07
C PHE A 5 -27.75 -0.74 53.86
N ALA A 6 -28.01 -1.97 54.30
CA ALA A 6 -27.08 -3.09 54.06
C ALA A 6 -26.98 -3.49 52.57
N ILE A 7 -28.07 -3.40 51.82
CA ILE A 7 -28.10 -3.69 50.40
C ILE A 7 -27.34 -2.60 49.61
N THR A 8 -27.61 -1.34 49.89
CA THR A 8 -26.89 -0.21 49.23
C THR A 8 -25.40 -0.23 49.54
N ALA A 9 -25.00 -0.53 50.78
CA ALA A 9 -23.61 -0.67 51.15
C ALA A 9 -22.89 -1.82 50.41
N ARG A 10 -23.58 -2.98 50.24
CA ARG A 10 -23.05 -4.09 49.43
C ARG A 10 -22.90 -3.72 47.97
N ILE A 11 -23.89 -3.07 47.36
CA ILE A 11 -23.81 -2.64 45.96
C ILE A 11 -22.64 -1.66 45.79
N LEU A 12 -22.51 -0.69 46.69
CA LEU A 12 -21.40 0.27 46.67
C LEU A 12 -20.04 -0.42 46.80
N ALA A 13 -19.93 -1.40 47.69
CA ALA A 13 -18.69 -2.17 47.87
C ALA A 13 -18.33 -2.98 46.63
N TRP A 14 -19.31 -3.61 45.98
CA TRP A 14 -19.07 -4.35 44.71
C TRP A 14 -18.71 -3.44 43.53
N THR A 15 -19.39 -2.29 43.40
CA THR A 15 -19.04 -1.31 42.34
C THR A 15 -17.65 -0.73 42.56
N LEU A 16 -17.27 -0.43 43.81
CA LEU A 16 -15.93 0.05 44.14
C LEU A 16 -14.86 -1.02 43.86
N ALA A 17 -15.12 -2.27 44.25
CA ALA A 17 -14.23 -3.40 43.99
C ALA A 17 -14.06 -3.62 42.48
N LEU A 18 -15.14 -3.56 41.72
CA LEU A 18 -15.09 -3.66 40.24
C LEU A 18 -14.30 -2.50 39.64
N ALA A 19 -14.56 -1.28 40.07
CA ALA A 19 -13.82 -0.09 39.59
C ALA A 19 -12.33 -0.16 39.95
N LEU A 20 -11.97 -0.66 41.12
CA LEU A 20 -10.59 -0.83 41.56
C LEU A 20 -9.80 -1.80 40.66
N VAL A 21 -10.48 -2.83 40.14
CA VAL A 21 -9.86 -3.80 39.21
C VAL A 21 -9.87 -3.31 37.76
N THR A 22 -10.98 -2.73 37.33
CA THR A 22 -11.12 -2.32 35.91
C THR A 22 -10.36 -1.05 35.56
N LEU A 23 -10.30 -0.06 36.46
CA LEU A 23 -9.64 1.22 36.23
C LEU A 23 -8.14 1.07 35.88
N PRO A 24 -7.32 0.31 36.61
CA PRO A 24 -5.93 0.09 36.28
C PRO A 24 -5.74 -0.60 34.92
N VAL A 25 -6.60 -1.59 34.61
CA VAL A 25 -6.55 -2.31 33.33
C VAL A 25 -6.86 -1.36 32.19
N VAL A 26 -7.93 -0.57 32.31
CA VAL A 26 -8.30 0.44 31.31
C VAL A 26 -7.20 1.52 31.18
N ALA A 27 -6.61 1.95 32.30
CA ALA A 27 -5.53 2.94 32.31
C ALA A 27 -4.27 2.43 31.58
N VAL A 28 -3.93 1.16 31.71
CA VAL A 28 -2.82 0.51 30.99
C VAL A 28 -3.15 0.36 29.49
N LEU A 29 -4.36 -0.10 29.15
CA LEU A 29 -4.77 -0.28 27.76
C LEU A 29 -4.86 1.05 26.99
N ASN A 30 -5.27 2.12 27.67
CA ASN A 30 -5.30 3.49 27.08
C ASN A 30 -3.96 4.23 27.14
N GLY A 31 -2.90 3.62 27.70
CA GLY A 31 -1.58 4.24 27.79
C GLY A 31 -1.43 5.33 28.85
N TRP A 32 -2.41 5.46 29.77
CA TRP A 32 -2.32 6.43 30.89
C TRP A 32 -1.29 5.99 31.93
N ILE A 33 -1.12 4.69 32.09
CA ILE A 33 -0.12 4.10 32.99
C ILE A 33 0.60 3.01 32.23
N GLY A 34 1.88 3.18 31.97
CA GLY A 34 2.68 2.09 31.39
C GLY A 34 3.53 2.47 30.18
N ALA A 35 3.26 3.59 29.49
CA ALA A 35 4.13 4.08 28.43
C ALA A 35 5.57 4.27 28.93
N GLU A 36 5.73 4.80 30.15
CA GLU A 36 7.02 4.99 30.81
C GLU A 36 7.63 3.68 31.38
N ARG A 37 6.79 2.72 31.76
CA ARG A 37 7.26 1.45 32.35
C ARG A 37 7.63 0.42 31.28
N TRP A 38 6.97 0.43 30.13
CA TRP A 38 7.23 -0.47 29.01
C TRP A 38 7.35 0.32 27.70
N PRO A 39 8.36 1.22 27.60
CA PRO A 39 8.60 1.95 26.37
C PRO A 39 9.07 1.01 25.27
N LEU A 40 8.65 1.27 24.04
CA LEU A 40 9.26 0.68 22.85
C LEU A 40 10.58 1.43 22.58
N ARG A 41 11.71 0.77 22.82
CA ARG A 41 13.05 1.36 22.73
C ARG A 41 13.74 1.06 21.40
N VAL A 42 13.41 -0.06 20.80
CA VAL A 42 14.03 -0.55 19.60
C VAL A 42 13.02 -0.58 18.47
N LEU A 43 13.28 0.20 17.42
CA LEU A 43 12.54 0.13 16.16
C LEU A 43 13.41 -0.60 15.15
N ARG A 44 12.94 -1.75 14.67
CA ARG A 44 13.58 -2.51 13.60
C ARG A 44 12.76 -2.35 12.32
N ILE A 45 13.41 -1.87 11.28
CA ILE A 45 12.87 -1.83 9.92
C ILE A 45 13.71 -2.82 9.13
N ASN A 46 13.08 -3.59 8.22
CA ASN A 46 13.84 -4.54 7.40
C ASN A 46 14.84 -3.82 6.48
N ASP A 47 15.92 -4.50 6.19
CA ASP A 47 16.93 -4.06 5.24
C ASP A 47 16.49 -4.29 3.78
N GLY A 48 17.25 -3.74 2.83
CA GLY A 48 17.05 -3.96 1.40
C GLY A 48 15.92 -3.11 0.78
N LEU A 49 15.55 -1.99 1.42
CA LEU A 49 14.66 -0.99 0.83
C LEU A 49 15.48 -0.07 -0.07
N GLU A 50 15.07 0.04 -1.35
CA GLU A 50 15.76 0.85 -2.37
C GLU A 50 15.02 2.14 -2.67
N GLN A 51 13.70 2.10 -2.65
CA GLN A 51 12.82 3.17 -3.08
C GLN A 51 12.07 3.82 -1.90
N VAL A 52 11.83 3.06 -0.84
CA VAL A 52 11.15 3.56 0.35
C VAL A 52 12.14 4.24 1.28
N ASP A 53 11.91 5.50 1.58
CA ASP A 53 12.71 6.25 2.55
C ASP A 53 12.48 5.72 3.98
N VAL A 54 13.48 5.04 4.51
CA VAL A 54 13.50 4.49 5.87
C VAL A 54 13.27 5.58 6.92
N ALA A 55 13.75 6.81 6.69
CA ALA A 55 13.54 7.93 7.60
C ALA A 55 12.04 8.28 7.69
N ARG A 56 11.33 8.31 6.58
CA ARG A 56 9.88 8.54 6.54
C ARG A 56 9.09 7.42 7.22
N VAL A 57 9.49 6.16 7.02
CA VAL A 57 8.87 5.03 7.75
C VAL A 57 9.04 5.23 9.25
N ARG A 58 10.24 5.59 9.69
CA ARG A 58 10.55 5.86 11.11
C ARG A 58 9.70 7.01 11.65
N GLU A 59 9.65 8.14 10.96
CA GLU A 59 8.85 9.30 11.37
C GLU A 59 7.36 8.96 11.48
N THR A 60 6.84 8.17 10.57
CA THR A 60 5.44 7.72 10.57
C THR A 60 5.13 6.82 11.76
N VAL A 61 6.07 5.95 12.15
CA VAL A 61 5.85 4.96 13.21
C VAL A 61 6.13 5.52 14.62
N LEU A 62 7.04 6.50 14.75
CA LEU A 62 7.45 7.05 16.05
C LEU A 62 6.30 7.53 16.93
N PRO A 63 5.27 8.27 16.46
CA PRO A 63 4.15 8.69 17.27
C PRO A 63 3.38 7.52 17.89
N HIS A 64 3.24 6.43 17.13
CA HIS A 64 2.58 5.20 17.61
C HIS A 64 3.43 4.49 18.65
N ALA A 65 4.75 4.38 18.42
CA ALA A 65 5.70 3.74 19.34
C ALA A 65 5.77 4.43 20.71
N ARG A 66 5.63 5.76 20.75
CA ARG A 66 5.62 6.54 22.00
C ARG A 66 4.49 6.19 22.97
N ARG A 67 3.43 5.55 22.47
CA ARG A 67 2.34 5.08 23.33
C ARG A 67 2.72 3.89 24.20
N GLY A 68 3.89 3.28 23.94
CA GLY A 68 4.43 2.15 24.67
C GLY A 68 3.85 0.80 24.23
N PHE A 69 4.44 -0.27 24.75
CA PHE A 69 4.21 -1.65 24.28
C PHE A 69 2.74 -2.10 24.34
N PHE A 70 2.00 -1.70 25.36
CA PHE A 70 0.61 -2.16 25.54
C PHE A 70 -0.42 -1.28 24.83
N ALA A 71 -0.17 0.02 24.73
CA ALA A 71 -1.13 0.99 24.21
C ALA A 71 -0.91 1.32 22.70
N ILE A 72 0.11 0.75 22.06
CA ILE A 72 0.33 0.95 20.63
C ILE A 72 -0.79 0.33 19.80
N ASP A 73 -1.34 1.11 18.88
CA ASP A 73 -2.26 0.62 17.84
C ASP A 73 -1.45 0.18 16.61
N LEU A 74 -1.17 -1.12 16.51
CA LEU A 74 -0.42 -1.70 15.41
C LEU A 74 -1.14 -1.56 14.07
N ALA A 75 -2.47 -1.70 14.07
CA ALA A 75 -3.27 -1.61 12.85
C ALA A 75 -3.24 -0.19 12.28
N GLN A 76 -3.29 0.83 13.15
CA GLN A 76 -3.17 2.22 12.70
C GLN A 76 -1.76 2.51 12.19
N ALA A 77 -0.72 2.10 12.91
CA ALA A 77 0.67 2.24 12.49
C ALA A 77 0.90 1.58 11.11
N GLN A 78 0.36 0.38 10.92
CA GLN A 78 0.43 -0.34 9.65
C GLN A 78 -0.27 0.40 8.51
N ARG A 79 -1.49 0.94 8.74
CA ARG A 79 -2.22 1.73 7.74
C ARG A 79 -1.48 2.99 7.35
N ASP A 80 -0.86 3.67 8.31
CA ASP A 80 -0.15 4.92 8.05
C ASP A 80 1.14 4.68 7.26
N VAL A 81 1.90 3.61 7.55
CA VAL A 81 3.06 3.22 6.74
C VAL A 81 2.63 2.75 5.35
N ALA A 82 1.51 2.03 5.22
CA ALA A 82 1.00 1.56 3.93
C ALA A 82 0.58 2.69 2.96
N ARG A 83 0.43 3.92 3.47
CA ARG A 83 0.15 5.11 2.64
C ARG A 83 1.39 5.77 2.07
N LEU A 84 2.57 5.38 2.53
CA LEU A 84 3.81 5.94 2.00
C LEU A 84 4.00 5.52 0.54
N PRO A 85 4.55 6.41 -0.29
CA PRO A 85 4.88 6.07 -1.67
C PRO A 85 5.78 4.83 -1.74
N TRP A 86 5.63 4.05 -2.78
CA TRP A 86 6.38 2.82 -3.04
C TRP A 86 6.13 1.65 -2.09
N VAL A 87 5.32 1.80 -1.05
CA VAL A 87 4.97 0.72 -0.13
C VAL A 87 3.88 -0.16 -0.72
N ALA A 88 4.25 -1.37 -1.13
CA ALA A 88 3.31 -2.40 -1.62
C ALA A 88 2.60 -3.13 -0.48
N GLY A 89 3.31 -3.33 0.63
CA GLY A 89 2.78 -3.99 1.81
C GLY A 89 3.56 -3.64 3.06
N THR A 90 2.89 -3.74 4.20
CA THR A 90 3.48 -3.43 5.50
C THR A 90 2.98 -4.42 6.54
N GLU A 91 3.88 -4.87 7.37
CA GLU A 91 3.58 -5.67 8.55
C GLU A 91 4.23 -5.01 9.76
N VAL A 92 3.43 -4.72 10.80
CA VAL A 92 3.92 -4.14 12.06
C VAL A 92 3.67 -5.11 13.18
N ARG A 93 4.75 -5.52 13.86
CA ARG A 93 4.69 -6.47 14.97
C ARG A 93 5.43 -5.93 16.17
N LYS A 94 4.95 -6.24 17.36
CA LYS A 94 5.69 -5.98 18.59
C LYS A 94 6.33 -7.27 19.11
N ARG A 95 7.58 -7.15 19.53
CA ARG A 95 8.33 -8.23 20.18
C ARG A 95 8.68 -7.82 21.60
N TRP A 96 8.28 -8.65 22.51
CA TRP A 96 8.60 -8.43 23.91
C TRP A 96 10.12 -8.48 24.13
N PRO A 97 10.71 -7.62 25.00
CA PRO A 97 10.03 -6.67 25.90
C PRO A 97 9.77 -5.28 25.31
N ASP A 98 10.52 -4.79 24.32
CA ASP A 98 10.58 -3.38 23.95
C ASP A 98 10.83 -3.13 22.46
N VAL A 99 10.64 -4.13 21.60
CA VAL A 99 10.93 -4.04 20.16
C VAL A 99 9.65 -3.85 19.35
N LEU A 100 9.67 -2.86 18.46
CA LEU A 100 8.70 -2.71 17.37
C LEU A 100 9.38 -3.10 16.05
N GLU A 101 8.88 -4.11 15.40
CA GLU A 101 9.37 -4.60 14.11
C GLU A 101 8.41 -4.15 13.02
N VAL A 102 8.94 -3.45 12.02
CA VAL A 102 8.20 -2.98 10.84
C VAL A 102 8.84 -3.62 9.62
N ARG A 103 8.07 -4.42 8.90
CA ARG A 103 8.47 -5.01 7.62
C ARG A 103 7.72 -4.29 6.51
N VAL A 104 8.46 -3.79 5.56
CA VAL A 104 7.95 -3.10 4.39
C VAL A 104 8.34 -3.88 3.16
N SER A 105 7.41 -4.09 2.25
CA SER A 105 7.66 -4.56 0.89
C SER A 105 7.42 -3.42 -0.09
N GLU A 106 8.28 -3.29 -1.09
CA GLU A 106 8.21 -2.24 -2.09
C GLU A 106 7.42 -2.69 -3.32
N HIS A 107 6.79 -1.73 -3.98
CA HIS A 107 6.23 -1.96 -5.30
C HIS A 107 7.34 -2.23 -6.31
N ARG A 108 7.14 -3.24 -7.16
CA ARG A 108 7.96 -3.46 -8.35
C ARG A 108 7.23 -2.83 -9.52
N PRO A 109 7.80 -1.79 -10.14
CA PRO A 109 7.16 -1.13 -11.27
C PRO A 109 7.21 -2.03 -12.51
N PHE A 110 6.07 -2.18 -13.16
CA PHE A 110 5.88 -2.92 -14.41
C PHE A 110 5.81 -1.99 -15.61
N ALA A 111 5.14 -0.83 -15.45
CA ALA A 111 4.94 0.16 -16.49
C ALA A 111 4.80 1.56 -15.89
N ARG A 112 5.01 2.60 -16.71
CA ARG A 112 4.56 3.96 -16.43
C ARG A 112 3.07 4.05 -16.73
N TRP A 113 2.31 4.84 -15.96
CA TRP A 113 0.90 5.09 -16.18
C TRP A 113 0.62 6.58 -16.20
N GLY A 114 0.32 7.11 -17.39
CA GLY A 114 0.25 8.56 -17.57
C GLY A 114 1.56 9.24 -17.21
N ASP A 115 1.47 10.46 -16.68
CA ASP A 115 2.65 11.29 -16.43
C ASP A 115 3.22 11.14 -15.02
N ASP A 116 2.39 10.77 -14.03
CA ASP A 116 2.71 10.88 -12.61
C ASP A 116 2.59 9.57 -11.81
N ARG A 117 2.18 8.48 -12.44
CA ARG A 117 1.96 7.20 -11.77
C ARG A 117 2.77 6.07 -12.40
N LEU A 118 2.91 5.02 -11.62
CA LEU A 118 3.46 3.74 -12.04
C LEU A 118 2.44 2.64 -11.81
N LEU A 119 2.50 1.61 -12.65
CA LEU A 119 1.77 0.38 -12.48
C LEU A 119 2.72 -0.68 -11.92
N SER A 120 2.35 -1.32 -10.81
CA SER A 120 3.12 -2.41 -10.24
C SER A 120 2.86 -3.74 -10.95
N GLU A 121 3.76 -4.71 -10.78
CA GLU A 121 3.57 -6.11 -11.24
C GLU A 121 2.28 -6.74 -10.71
N GLN A 122 1.76 -6.26 -9.57
CA GLN A 122 0.50 -6.71 -8.97
C GLN A 122 -0.73 -5.98 -9.52
N GLY A 123 -0.57 -5.13 -10.54
CA GLY A 123 -1.67 -4.39 -11.16
C GLY A 123 -2.17 -3.19 -10.34
N ARG A 124 -1.40 -2.69 -9.39
CA ARG A 124 -1.75 -1.51 -8.58
C ARG A 124 -1.09 -0.26 -9.12
N LEU A 125 -1.86 0.81 -9.24
CA LEU A 125 -1.34 2.13 -9.54
C LEU A 125 -0.82 2.79 -8.25
N PHE A 126 0.37 3.38 -8.35
CA PHE A 126 0.98 4.11 -7.24
C PHE A 126 1.73 5.35 -7.76
N PRO A 127 1.94 6.39 -6.95
CA PRO A 127 2.63 7.61 -7.37
C PRO A 127 4.09 7.34 -7.72
N ALA A 128 4.56 7.90 -8.83
CA ALA A 128 5.98 7.92 -9.18
C ALA A 128 6.79 8.89 -8.30
N ALA A 129 6.12 9.72 -7.49
CA ALA A 129 6.72 10.81 -6.73
C ALA A 129 7.84 10.33 -5.77
N GLY A 130 8.93 11.07 -5.78
CA GLY A 130 10.05 10.90 -4.86
C GLY A 130 11.17 9.97 -5.35
N THR A 131 11.01 9.34 -6.50
CA THR A 131 12.03 8.44 -7.08
C THR A 131 12.02 8.53 -8.59
N THR A 132 13.17 8.34 -9.20
CA THR A 132 13.26 8.20 -10.66
C THR A 132 12.81 6.80 -11.04
N PRO A 133 11.76 6.66 -11.88
CA PRO A 133 11.33 5.35 -12.36
C PRO A 133 12.47 4.67 -13.11
N PRO A 134 12.60 3.34 -13.03
CA PRO A 134 13.57 2.61 -13.84
C PRO A 134 13.41 2.91 -15.32
N ASP A 135 14.52 2.92 -16.03
CA ASP A 135 14.52 3.08 -17.50
C ASP A 135 13.96 1.82 -18.19
N GLY A 136 13.43 2.02 -19.40
CA GLY A 136 12.94 0.90 -20.21
C GLY A 136 11.55 0.37 -19.83
N LEU A 137 10.85 1.02 -18.90
CA LEU A 137 9.46 0.65 -18.60
C LEU A 137 8.54 1.07 -19.75
N PRO A 138 7.62 0.19 -20.21
CA PRO A 138 6.61 0.57 -21.18
C PRO A 138 5.71 1.68 -20.61
N TRP A 139 5.15 2.50 -21.50
CA TRP A 139 4.27 3.59 -21.11
C TRP A 139 2.82 3.22 -21.41
N PHE A 140 1.96 3.30 -20.39
CA PHE A 140 0.53 3.03 -20.50
C PHE A 140 -0.27 4.28 -20.17
N ASP A 141 -1.46 4.41 -20.76
CA ASP A 141 -2.37 5.50 -20.47
C ASP A 141 -3.84 5.07 -20.65
N GLY A 142 -4.69 5.65 -19.82
CA GLY A 142 -6.13 5.42 -19.88
C GLY A 142 -6.84 5.58 -18.54
N PRO A 143 -8.15 5.36 -18.53
CA PRO A 143 -8.92 5.31 -17.29
C PRO A 143 -8.44 4.15 -16.38
N GLU A 144 -8.37 4.39 -15.09
CA GLU A 144 -7.89 3.41 -14.09
C GLU A 144 -8.66 2.08 -14.14
N ALA A 145 -9.97 2.14 -14.41
CA ALA A 145 -10.79 0.94 -14.57
C ALA A 145 -10.36 0.04 -15.75
N ARG A 146 -9.55 0.56 -16.67
CA ARG A 146 -9.05 -0.16 -17.86
C ARG A 146 -7.66 -0.76 -17.67
N VAL A 147 -7.06 -0.63 -16.48
CA VAL A 147 -5.74 -1.21 -16.19
C VAL A 147 -5.63 -2.69 -16.60
N PRO A 148 -6.58 -3.58 -16.24
CA PRO A 148 -6.48 -4.98 -16.62
C PRO A 148 -6.50 -5.19 -18.15
N ASP A 149 -7.31 -4.40 -18.86
CA ASP A 149 -7.43 -4.51 -20.32
C ASP A 149 -6.16 -4.03 -21.03
N VAL A 150 -5.56 -2.92 -20.55
CA VAL A 150 -4.30 -2.38 -21.08
C VAL A 150 -3.17 -3.40 -20.90
N VAL A 151 -3.06 -3.99 -19.70
CA VAL A 151 -2.06 -5.02 -19.40
C VAL A 151 -2.26 -6.26 -20.28
N ALA A 152 -3.51 -6.71 -20.48
CA ALA A 152 -3.81 -7.85 -21.32
C ALA A 152 -3.39 -7.60 -22.78
N LEU A 153 -3.78 -6.44 -23.33
CA LEU A 153 -3.39 -6.06 -24.70
C LEU A 153 -1.88 -5.94 -24.85
N TYR A 154 -1.19 -5.34 -23.88
CA TYR A 154 0.28 -5.26 -23.90
C TYR A 154 0.91 -6.64 -23.95
N ASN A 155 0.50 -7.55 -23.07
CA ASN A 155 1.08 -8.90 -23.00
C ASN A 155 0.85 -9.70 -24.30
N GLU A 156 -0.38 -9.64 -24.85
CA GLU A 156 -0.69 -10.29 -26.13
C GLU A 156 0.15 -9.71 -27.29
N SER A 157 0.21 -8.38 -27.36
CA SER A 157 0.93 -7.68 -28.41
C SER A 157 2.43 -7.91 -28.32
N ARG A 158 3.00 -7.82 -27.11
CA ARG A 158 4.41 -8.09 -26.88
C ARG A 158 4.82 -9.48 -27.34
N ALA A 159 4.02 -10.50 -27.01
CA ALA A 159 4.30 -11.87 -27.47
C ALA A 159 4.36 -12.00 -28.99
N LEU A 160 3.51 -11.25 -29.70
CA LEU A 160 3.47 -11.26 -31.17
C LEU A 160 4.61 -10.47 -31.81
N PHE A 161 4.90 -9.26 -31.29
CA PHE A 161 5.92 -8.38 -31.87
C PHE A 161 7.35 -8.82 -31.53
N THR A 162 7.59 -9.39 -30.37
CA THR A 162 8.89 -9.98 -30.02
C THR A 162 9.29 -11.09 -31.01
N ALA A 163 8.33 -11.86 -31.52
CA ALA A 163 8.59 -12.90 -32.51
C ALA A 163 9.10 -12.36 -33.85
N VAL A 164 8.83 -11.09 -34.16
CA VAL A 164 9.28 -10.42 -35.39
C VAL A 164 10.44 -9.43 -35.14
N GLY A 165 10.98 -9.42 -33.91
CA GLY A 165 12.14 -8.60 -33.55
C GLY A 165 11.81 -7.16 -33.17
N ASP A 166 10.55 -6.87 -32.82
CA ASP A 166 10.10 -5.55 -32.33
C ASP A 166 9.53 -5.67 -30.92
N ASP A 167 9.38 -4.54 -30.21
CA ASP A 167 8.77 -4.54 -28.87
C ASP A 167 7.70 -3.45 -28.77
N VAL A 168 6.82 -3.57 -27.77
CA VAL A 168 5.75 -2.61 -27.53
C VAL A 168 6.23 -1.58 -26.51
N GLU A 169 6.36 -0.34 -26.93
CA GLU A 169 6.82 0.78 -26.10
C GLU A 169 5.66 1.45 -25.37
N ARG A 170 4.50 1.61 -26.05
CA ARG A 170 3.35 2.33 -25.51
C ARG A 170 2.04 1.63 -25.83
N VAL A 171 1.12 1.63 -24.86
CA VAL A 171 -0.29 1.25 -25.06
C VAL A 171 -1.19 2.27 -24.39
N ALA A 172 -2.16 2.79 -25.12
CA ALA A 172 -3.10 3.75 -24.57
C ALA A 172 -4.54 3.42 -24.98
N VAL A 173 -5.48 3.75 -24.09
CA VAL A 173 -6.91 3.71 -24.39
C VAL A 173 -7.52 5.05 -24.01
N ASP A 174 -8.20 5.68 -24.97
CA ASP A 174 -8.87 6.96 -24.71
C ASP A 174 -10.22 6.77 -23.98
N SER A 175 -10.81 7.89 -23.55
CA SER A 175 -12.11 7.88 -22.87
C SER A 175 -13.27 7.40 -23.75
N ARG A 176 -13.09 7.34 -25.07
CA ARG A 176 -14.07 6.83 -26.06
C ARG A 176 -13.89 5.34 -26.32
N GLY A 177 -12.83 4.73 -25.77
CA GLY A 177 -12.50 3.33 -25.96
C GLY A 177 -11.69 3.03 -27.22
N SER A 178 -11.08 4.03 -27.86
CA SER A 178 -10.13 3.82 -28.94
C SER A 178 -8.76 3.45 -28.38
N TRP A 179 -8.16 2.43 -28.97
CA TRP A 179 -6.87 1.92 -28.57
C TRP A 179 -5.79 2.41 -29.52
N SER A 180 -4.66 2.76 -28.98
CA SER A 180 -3.45 3.08 -29.72
C SER A 180 -2.26 2.37 -29.09
N MET A 181 -1.32 1.98 -29.94
CA MET A 181 -0.09 1.31 -29.56
C MET A 181 1.06 1.89 -30.37
N ARG A 182 2.23 2.03 -29.73
CA ARG A 182 3.48 2.38 -30.41
C ARG A 182 4.50 1.28 -30.18
N LEU A 183 5.16 0.88 -31.25
CA LEU A 183 6.24 -0.07 -31.24
C LEU A 183 7.60 0.65 -31.09
N ALA A 184 8.61 -0.07 -30.64
CA ALA A 184 9.97 0.44 -30.49
C ALA A 184 10.58 0.88 -31.82
N SER A 185 10.15 0.29 -32.95
CA SER A 185 10.48 0.75 -34.30
C SER A 185 9.92 2.13 -34.67
N GLY A 186 9.06 2.72 -33.81
CA GLY A 186 8.35 3.98 -34.06
C GLY A 186 7.04 3.82 -34.82
N THR A 187 6.59 2.59 -35.10
CA THR A 187 5.32 2.33 -35.79
C THR A 187 4.15 2.57 -34.86
N ASP A 188 3.19 3.40 -35.28
CA ASP A 188 1.94 3.62 -34.57
C ASP A 188 0.84 2.70 -35.10
N VAL A 189 0.18 1.96 -34.21
CA VAL A 189 -0.93 1.07 -34.51
C VAL A 189 -2.19 1.60 -33.83
N VAL A 190 -3.22 1.92 -34.61
CA VAL A 190 -4.52 2.35 -34.09
C VAL A 190 -5.51 1.20 -34.21
N ILE A 191 -6.09 0.79 -33.09
CA ILE A 191 -7.09 -0.25 -33.01
C ILE A 191 -8.43 0.43 -32.71
N GLY A 192 -9.35 0.49 -33.68
CA GLY A 192 -10.61 1.23 -33.57
C GLY A 192 -11.47 0.81 -32.38
N GLY A 193 -12.20 1.79 -31.81
CA GLY A 193 -13.04 1.61 -30.63
C GLY A 193 -14.36 0.91 -30.90
N GLN A 194 -14.87 0.30 -29.84
CA GLN A 194 -16.14 -0.40 -29.63
C GLN A 194 -16.35 -1.75 -30.32
N GLN A 195 -16.42 -2.77 -29.50
CA GLN A 195 -16.84 -4.16 -29.78
C GLN A 195 -15.82 -5.08 -30.48
N ALA A 196 -14.57 -4.73 -30.61
CA ALA A 196 -13.58 -5.66 -31.09
C ALA A 196 -12.80 -6.30 -29.93
N ARG A 197 -13.00 -7.60 -29.71
CA ARG A 197 -11.82 -8.43 -29.44
C ARG A 197 -10.86 -8.09 -30.57
N PRO A 198 -9.63 -7.62 -30.31
CA PRO A 198 -8.76 -7.11 -31.35
C PRO A 198 -8.45 -8.22 -32.36
N ARG A 199 -9.05 -8.17 -33.55
CA ARG A 199 -8.49 -8.82 -34.72
C ARG A 199 -7.44 -7.87 -35.22
N MET A 200 -6.19 -8.14 -34.88
CA MET A 200 -5.07 -7.40 -35.40
C MET A 200 -4.98 -7.53 -36.93
N SER A 201 -5.25 -6.44 -37.63
CA SER A 201 -4.87 -6.32 -39.04
C SER A 201 -3.63 -5.41 -39.11
N VAL A 202 -2.48 -5.98 -39.39
CA VAL A 202 -1.27 -5.21 -39.68
C VAL A 202 -1.41 -4.63 -41.07
N GLN A 203 -1.61 -3.32 -41.19
CA GLN A 203 -1.49 -2.59 -42.43
C GLN A 203 -0.03 -2.10 -42.54
N ARG A 204 0.74 -2.75 -43.38
CA ARG A 204 2.06 -2.27 -43.80
C ARG A 204 1.84 -1.04 -44.70
N ALA A 205 2.31 0.11 -44.23
CA ALA A 205 2.50 1.25 -45.13
C ALA A 205 3.66 0.94 -46.12
N ALA A 206 3.38 1.07 -47.36
CA ALA A 206 4.34 0.96 -48.47
C ALA A 206 5.17 2.25 -48.59
#